data_924d4a2cfadc6328bfd67bc0dba666d3
#
_entry.id   924d4a2cfadc6328bfd67bc0dba666d3
#
_cell.length_a   1.000
_cell.length_b   1.000
_cell.length_c   1.000
_cell.angle_alpha   90.00
_cell.angle_beta   90.00
_cell.angle_gamma   90.00
#
_symmetry.space_group_name_H-M   'P 1'
#
loop_
_entity.id
_entity.type
_entity.pdbx_description
1 polymer ?
#
loop_
_entity_poly.entity_id
_entity_poly.type
_entity_poly.pdbx_seq_one_letter_code
_entity_poly.pdbx_strand_id
1 'polypeptide(L)'
;MEFKIDEQTLNDLELFNQALDGKSIFSCFNTACSDGGKACIRKMLESPLTDVNKIRERAEAIRYLGQLPFFLDIRREELSFIEVYLQQEDVPQRSMYHLTSRAVKGWLKPDNDCYLRQRAVPYLGRLIRELGTFMDELSVGKVPEMIRDMQQRVKETLAREGMQYLMSQKKDSFWTRESLDLYFRGRELDGVRVILDTLYMLDSLRSLGTMAKDEGLTFPIFTGSERRVRIEGLYHLFLENPVKNDV
;
A
#
# COMPACT_ATOMS: atom_id res chain seq x y z
N MET A 1 24.04 -3.52 0.29
CA MET A 1 24.53 -2.32 -0.45
C MET A 1 23.32 -1.73 -1.12
N GLU A 2 22.99 -0.48 -0.83
CA GLU A 2 21.85 0.20 -1.44
C GLU A 2 22.33 0.81 -2.75
N PHE A 3 21.72 0.43 -3.87
CA PHE A 3 22.04 1.01 -5.18
C PHE A 3 21.28 2.33 -5.30
N LYS A 4 21.99 3.46 -5.37
CA LYS A 4 21.38 4.77 -5.61
C LYS A 4 21.59 5.12 -7.08
N ILE A 5 20.50 5.42 -7.75
CA ILE A 5 20.53 5.98 -9.09
C ILE A 5 20.81 7.48 -8.97
N ASP A 6 21.74 8.01 -9.75
CA ASP A 6 21.97 9.45 -9.81
C ASP A 6 20.86 10.16 -10.59
N GLU A 7 20.72 11.47 -10.36
CA GLU A 7 19.66 12.28 -10.94
C GLU A 7 19.72 12.35 -12.47
N GLN A 8 20.92 12.30 -13.04
CA GLN A 8 21.09 12.29 -14.49
C GLN A 8 20.53 10.99 -15.08
N THR A 9 20.84 9.83 -14.50
CA THR A 9 20.31 8.54 -14.95
C THR A 9 18.79 8.48 -14.83
N LEU A 10 18.20 9.04 -13.75
CA LEU A 10 16.74 9.11 -13.59
C LEU A 10 16.10 9.94 -14.71
N ASN A 11 16.77 11.04 -15.12
CA ASN A 11 16.31 11.91 -16.19
C ASN A 11 16.49 11.25 -17.57
N ASP A 12 17.64 10.65 -17.85
CA ASP A 12 17.95 9.99 -19.13
C ASP A 12 17.01 8.79 -19.39
N LEU A 13 16.57 8.11 -18.32
CA LEU A 13 15.58 7.04 -18.40
C LEU A 13 14.13 7.53 -18.40
N GLU A 14 13.88 8.84 -18.36
CA GLU A 14 12.54 9.45 -18.31
C GLU A 14 11.64 8.87 -17.23
N LEU A 15 12.23 8.51 -16.07
CA LEU A 15 11.48 7.81 -15.01
C LEU A 15 10.40 8.69 -14.41
N PHE A 16 10.68 9.98 -14.15
CA PHE A 16 9.76 10.89 -13.48
C PHE A 16 9.47 12.16 -14.26
N ASN A 17 10.37 12.55 -15.16
CA ASN A 17 10.20 13.74 -15.99
C ASN A 17 9.25 13.43 -17.14
N GLN A 18 8.45 14.42 -17.49
CA GLN A 18 7.55 14.33 -18.62
C GLN A 18 8.40 14.38 -19.91
N ALA A 19 8.34 13.30 -20.67
CA ALA A 19 8.81 13.29 -22.06
C ALA A 19 8.00 14.27 -22.93
N LEU A 20 8.36 14.42 -24.20
CA LEU A 20 7.75 15.36 -25.15
C LEU A 20 6.19 15.36 -25.15
N ASP A 21 5.54 14.27 -24.75
CA ASP A 21 4.08 14.15 -24.66
C ASP A 21 3.51 14.21 -23.24
N GLY A 22 4.27 14.67 -22.27
CA GLY A 22 3.80 14.77 -20.88
C GLY A 22 3.70 13.44 -20.14
N LYS A 23 4.23 12.34 -20.69
CA LYS A 23 4.25 11.00 -20.10
C LYS A 23 5.62 10.71 -19.50
N SER A 24 5.66 9.94 -18.42
CA SER A 24 6.88 9.38 -17.83
C SER A 24 6.68 7.90 -17.54
N ILE A 25 7.75 7.14 -17.37
CA ILE A 25 7.66 5.73 -16.98
C ILE A 25 6.81 5.61 -15.72
N PHE A 26 7.07 6.44 -14.70
CA PHE A 26 6.25 6.47 -13.48
C PHE A 26 4.77 6.72 -13.78
N SER A 27 4.42 7.66 -14.65
CA SER A 27 3.01 7.97 -14.95
C SER A 27 2.29 6.79 -15.61
N CYS A 28 2.97 5.99 -16.41
CA CYS A 28 2.40 4.80 -17.04
C CYS A 28 2.13 3.68 -16.03
N PHE A 29 3.05 3.49 -15.08
CA PHE A 29 2.92 2.43 -14.07
C PHE A 29 2.11 2.84 -12.85
N ASN A 30 1.81 4.13 -12.68
CA ASN A 30 1.18 4.68 -11.49
C ASN A 30 -0.35 4.71 -11.59
N THR A 31 -0.96 3.54 -11.62
CA THR A 31 -2.43 3.36 -11.56
C THR A 31 -2.92 3.02 -10.15
N ALA A 32 -2.03 3.14 -9.13
CA ALA A 32 -2.38 2.88 -7.74
C ALA A 32 -3.50 3.82 -7.26
N CYS A 33 -4.43 3.27 -6.48
CA CYS A 33 -5.58 3.99 -5.96
C CYS A 33 -5.20 4.94 -4.82
N SER A 34 -4.25 4.53 -3.96
CA SER A 34 -3.79 5.27 -2.79
C SER A 34 -2.55 6.11 -3.08
N ASP A 35 -2.41 7.23 -2.38
CA ASP A 35 -1.19 8.04 -2.49
C ASP A 35 0.02 7.32 -1.88
N GLY A 36 -0.18 6.51 -0.83
CA GLY A 36 0.85 5.61 -0.29
C GLY A 36 1.30 4.54 -1.29
N GLY A 37 0.37 3.94 -2.06
CA GLY A 37 0.70 3.01 -3.15
C GLY A 37 1.53 3.67 -4.25
N LYS A 38 1.18 4.91 -4.63
CA LYS A 38 1.96 5.72 -5.58
C LYS A 38 3.37 6.01 -5.07
N ALA A 39 3.50 6.35 -3.78
CA ALA A 39 4.79 6.56 -3.15
C ALA A 39 5.63 5.27 -3.12
N CYS A 40 5.01 4.10 -2.93
CA CYS A 40 5.69 2.80 -3.02
C CYS A 40 6.23 2.55 -4.44
N ILE A 41 5.45 2.80 -5.50
CA ILE A 41 5.92 2.66 -6.89
C ILE A 41 7.11 3.59 -7.14
N ARG A 42 6.99 4.87 -6.75
CA ARG A 42 8.09 5.85 -6.88
C ARG A 42 9.35 5.34 -6.20
N LYS A 43 9.25 4.89 -4.95
CA LYS A 43 10.39 4.35 -4.18
C LYS A 43 11.00 3.11 -4.85
N MET A 44 10.20 2.24 -5.46
CA MET A 44 10.70 1.07 -6.19
C MET A 44 11.55 1.47 -7.40
N LEU A 45 11.19 2.55 -8.09
CA LEU A 45 11.93 3.09 -9.24
C LEU A 45 13.19 3.84 -8.81
N GLU A 46 13.14 4.61 -7.72
CA GLU A 46 14.28 5.37 -7.18
C GLU A 46 15.35 4.48 -6.53
N SER A 47 14.93 3.32 -5.99
CA SER A 47 15.80 2.41 -5.23
C SER A 47 15.65 0.97 -5.72
N PRO A 48 16.24 0.62 -6.88
CA PRO A 48 16.15 -0.73 -7.43
C PRO A 48 16.86 -1.75 -6.54
N LEU A 49 16.31 -2.95 -6.52
CA LEU A 49 16.90 -4.07 -5.79
C LEU A 49 18.14 -4.59 -6.52
N THR A 50 19.15 -5.00 -5.74
CA THR A 50 20.39 -5.61 -6.24
C THR A 50 20.45 -7.12 -6.00
N ASP A 51 19.58 -7.66 -5.13
CA ASP A 51 19.48 -9.08 -4.82
C ASP A 51 18.50 -9.75 -5.79
N VAL A 52 18.99 -10.70 -6.57
CA VAL A 52 18.21 -11.39 -7.60
C VAL A 52 17.03 -12.18 -7.02
N ASN A 53 17.15 -12.71 -5.80
CA ASN A 53 16.05 -13.45 -5.18
C ASN A 53 14.92 -12.48 -4.79
N LYS A 54 15.26 -11.34 -4.19
CA LYS A 54 14.28 -10.28 -3.88
C LYS A 54 13.62 -9.70 -5.12
N ILE A 55 14.35 -9.60 -6.23
CA ILE A 55 13.79 -9.16 -7.52
C ILE A 55 12.77 -10.19 -8.03
N ARG A 56 13.11 -11.49 -7.96
CA ARG A 56 12.19 -12.58 -8.35
C ARG A 56 10.94 -12.62 -7.49
N GLU A 57 11.09 -12.56 -6.17
CA GLU A 57 9.97 -12.53 -5.22
C GLU A 57 9.01 -11.37 -5.50
N ARG A 58 9.56 -10.17 -5.76
CA ARG A 58 8.75 -8.99 -6.14
C ARG A 58 8.05 -9.22 -7.49
N ALA A 59 8.74 -9.72 -8.50
CA ALA A 59 8.17 -10.00 -9.80
C ALA A 59 7.05 -11.05 -9.74
N GLU A 60 7.21 -12.10 -8.92
CA GLU A 60 6.19 -13.10 -8.66
C GLU A 60 4.97 -12.50 -7.95
N ALA A 61 5.19 -11.63 -6.96
CA ALA A 61 4.11 -10.94 -6.25
C ALA A 61 3.32 -9.99 -7.18
N ILE A 62 4.00 -9.23 -8.04
CA ILE A 62 3.38 -8.37 -9.06
C ILE A 62 2.53 -9.21 -10.02
N ARG A 63 3.09 -10.28 -10.57
CA ARG A 63 2.36 -11.19 -11.47
C ARG A 63 1.15 -11.80 -10.79
N TYR A 64 1.31 -12.31 -9.57
CA TYR A 64 0.25 -12.92 -8.79
C TYR A 64 -0.92 -11.96 -8.55
N LEU A 65 -0.65 -10.78 -8.02
CA LEU A 65 -1.68 -9.79 -7.74
C LEU A 65 -2.34 -9.28 -9.04
N GLY A 66 -1.58 -9.09 -10.12
CA GLY A 66 -2.12 -8.68 -11.43
C GLY A 66 -3.11 -9.68 -12.05
N GLN A 67 -3.03 -10.95 -11.68
CA GLN A 67 -3.92 -12.01 -12.18
C GLN A 67 -5.16 -12.26 -11.33
N LEU A 68 -5.22 -11.70 -10.11
CA LEU A 68 -6.37 -11.90 -9.24
C LEU A 68 -7.64 -11.32 -9.88
N PRO A 69 -8.78 -12.03 -9.83
CA PRO A 69 -10.06 -11.54 -10.34
C PRO A 69 -10.72 -10.49 -9.43
N PHE A 70 -10.26 -10.37 -8.19
CA PHE A 70 -10.77 -9.46 -7.18
C PHE A 70 -9.63 -8.73 -6.46
N PHE A 71 -9.92 -7.59 -5.89
CA PHE A 71 -9.00 -6.82 -5.05
C PHE A 71 -9.79 -6.01 -4.02
N LEU A 72 -9.08 -5.41 -3.06
CA LEU A 72 -9.65 -4.52 -2.04
C LEU A 72 -10.34 -3.30 -2.66
N ASP A 73 -11.50 -2.94 -2.13
CA ASP A 73 -12.17 -1.67 -2.45
C ASP A 73 -11.49 -0.51 -1.71
N ILE A 74 -10.42 0.00 -2.32
CA ILE A 74 -9.65 1.11 -1.75
C ILE A 74 -10.32 2.43 -2.11
N ARG A 75 -10.93 3.08 -1.11
CA ARG A 75 -11.54 4.40 -1.27
C ARG A 75 -10.57 5.49 -0.86
N ARG A 76 -10.07 6.22 -1.85
CA ARG A 76 -9.06 7.28 -1.66
C ARG A 76 -9.48 8.30 -0.61
N GLU A 77 -10.74 8.72 -0.65
CA GLU A 77 -11.26 9.72 0.30
C GLU A 77 -11.20 9.23 1.75
N GLU A 78 -11.53 7.96 2.00
CA GLU A 78 -11.47 7.37 3.32
C GLU A 78 -10.03 7.22 3.82
N LEU A 79 -9.11 6.84 2.94
CA LEU A 79 -7.67 6.82 3.26
C LEU A 79 -7.15 8.19 3.63
N SER A 80 -7.53 9.25 2.90
CA SER A 80 -7.14 10.62 3.24
C SER A 80 -7.62 11.02 4.63
N PHE A 81 -8.84 10.64 5.02
CA PHE A 81 -9.32 10.86 6.40
C PHE A 81 -8.48 10.12 7.44
N ILE A 82 -8.12 8.86 7.15
CA ILE A 82 -7.29 8.04 8.04
C ILE A 82 -5.90 8.65 8.19
N GLU A 83 -5.25 9.06 7.10
CA GLU A 83 -3.91 9.63 7.10
C GLU A 83 -3.86 10.95 7.89
N VAL A 84 -4.80 11.87 7.66
CA VAL A 84 -4.90 13.13 8.41
C VAL A 84 -5.17 12.85 9.90
N TYR A 85 -6.04 11.90 10.21
CA TYR A 85 -6.33 11.50 11.58
C TYR A 85 -5.09 10.96 12.32
N LEU A 86 -4.28 10.14 11.66
CA LEU A 86 -3.08 9.57 12.26
C LEU A 86 -1.93 10.57 12.41
N GLN A 87 -1.96 11.70 11.69
CA GLN A 87 -1.00 12.80 11.80
C GLN A 87 -1.31 13.76 12.96
N GLN A 88 -2.47 13.65 13.61
CA GLN A 88 -2.79 14.50 14.75
C GLN A 88 -1.80 14.31 15.89
N GLU A 89 -1.23 15.41 16.37
CA GLU A 89 -0.22 15.42 17.46
C GLU A 89 -0.80 15.08 18.83
N ASP A 90 -2.11 15.30 19.03
CA ASP A 90 -2.79 15.06 20.30
C ASP A 90 -2.98 13.55 20.53
N VAL A 91 -1.97 12.92 21.12
CA VAL A 91 -2.03 11.50 21.51
C VAL A 91 -2.99 11.35 22.69
N PRO A 92 -4.02 10.49 22.56
CA PRO A 92 -5.01 10.31 23.63
C PRO A 92 -4.35 9.80 24.89
N GLN A 93 -4.53 10.56 25.99
CA GLN A 93 -4.05 10.13 27.30
C GLN A 93 -4.87 8.95 27.83
N ARG A 94 -4.20 7.96 28.42
CA ARG A 94 -4.81 6.70 28.90
C ARG A 94 -5.73 6.83 30.12
N SER A 95 -5.98 8.04 30.61
CA SER A 95 -6.84 8.25 31.77
C SER A 95 -8.32 8.18 31.38
N MET A 96 -9.08 7.34 32.07
CA MET A 96 -10.55 7.25 31.91
C MET A 96 -11.23 8.61 32.11
N TYR A 97 -10.69 9.46 32.99
CA TYR A 97 -11.19 10.80 33.21
C TYR A 97 -11.03 11.67 31.96
N HIS A 98 -9.87 11.61 31.30
CA HIS A 98 -9.62 12.36 30.06
C HIS A 98 -10.49 11.82 28.90
N LEU A 99 -10.68 10.51 28.82
CA LEU A 99 -11.56 9.91 27.82
C LEU A 99 -12.99 10.43 27.97
N THR A 100 -13.54 10.31 29.18
CA THR A 100 -14.93 10.73 29.44
C THR A 100 -15.10 12.24 29.28
N SER A 101 -14.18 13.06 29.77
CA SER A 101 -14.24 14.52 29.62
C SER A 101 -14.16 14.95 28.15
N ARG A 102 -13.26 14.34 27.38
CA ARG A 102 -13.12 14.58 25.92
C ARG A 102 -14.36 14.15 25.16
N ALA A 103 -14.87 12.95 25.48
CA ALA A 103 -16.07 12.41 24.83
C ALA A 103 -17.31 13.26 25.13
N VAL A 104 -17.52 13.67 26.41
CA VAL A 104 -18.62 14.56 26.79
C VAL A 104 -18.48 15.93 26.12
N LYS A 105 -17.28 16.50 26.10
CA LYS A 105 -17.01 17.79 25.46
C LYS A 105 -17.28 17.71 23.95
N GLY A 106 -16.80 16.66 23.26
CA GLY A 106 -17.02 16.43 21.84
C GLY A 106 -18.50 16.17 21.50
N TRP A 107 -19.26 15.55 22.40
CA TRP A 107 -20.69 15.32 22.23
C TRP A 107 -21.50 16.60 22.41
N LEU A 108 -21.14 17.46 23.38
CA LEU A 108 -21.83 18.74 23.65
C LEU A 108 -21.44 19.85 22.67
N LYS A 109 -20.17 19.91 22.28
CA LYS A 109 -19.63 20.95 21.40
C LYS A 109 -18.55 20.30 20.49
N PRO A 110 -18.97 19.64 19.40
CA PRO A 110 -18.02 19.00 18.50
C PRO A 110 -17.08 20.03 17.86
N ASP A 111 -15.80 19.73 17.89
CA ASP A 111 -14.74 20.44 17.17
C ASP A 111 -14.29 19.66 15.93
N ASN A 112 -13.38 20.23 15.15
CA ASN A 112 -12.85 19.59 13.95
C ASN A 112 -12.16 18.25 14.25
N ASP A 113 -11.48 18.14 15.40
CA ASP A 113 -10.79 16.92 15.80
C ASP A 113 -11.79 15.83 16.17
N CYS A 114 -12.88 16.19 16.84
CA CYS A 114 -13.97 15.26 17.10
C CYS A 114 -14.59 14.78 15.79
N TYR A 115 -14.87 15.68 14.86
CA TYR A 115 -15.40 15.32 13.54
C TYR A 115 -14.46 14.36 12.80
N LEU A 116 -13.16 14.66 12.77
CA LEU A 116 -12.16 13.83 12.10
C LEU A 116 -12.08 12.42 12.72
N ARG A 117 -12.04 12.30 14.06
CA ARG A 117 -12.06 11.01 14.76
C ARG A 117 -13.32 10.21 14.44
N GLN A 118 -14.48 10.87 14.49
CA GLN A 118 -15.78 10.22 14.27
C GLN A 118 -15.93 9.69 12.83
N ARG A 119 -15.15 10.19 11.88
CA ARG A 119 -15.10 9.72 10.50
C ARG A 119 -13.98 8.69 10.27
N ALA A 120 -12.76 9.00 10.69
CA ALA A 120 -11.59 8.20 10.39
C ALA A 120 -11.58 6.85 11.14
N VAL A 121 -12.04 6.81 12.40
CA VAL A 121 -12.03 5.57 13.20
C VAL A 121 -12.89 4.46 12.58
N PRO A 122 -14.14 4.69 12.14
CA PRO A 122 -14.91 3.68 11.42
C PRO A 122 -14.27 3.25 10.10
N TYR A 123 -13.70 4.20 9.33
CA TYR A 123 -13.01 3.88 8.07
C TYR A 123 -11.79 2.98 8.31
N LEU A 124 -10.96 3.34 9.29
CA LEU A 124 -9.81 2.52 9.67
C LEU A 124 -10.23 1.14 10.18
N GLY A 125 -11.27 1.08 11.02
CA GLY A 125 -11.80 -0.18 11.51
C GLY A 125 -12.36 -1.08 10.41
N ARG A 126 -12.99 -0.50 9.38
CA ARG A 126 -13.42 -1.22 8.19
C ARG A 126 -12.22 -1.72 7.40
N LEU A 127 -11.27 -0.85 7.10
CA LEU A 127 -10.06 -1.17 6.35
C LEU A 127 -9.29 -2.34 6.97
N ILE A 128 -9.11 -2.32 8.30
CA ILE A 128 -8.41 -3.40 9.03
C ILE A 128 -9.14 -4.74 8.83
N ARG A 129 -10.48 -4.76 8.92
CA ARG A 129 -11.27 -6.00 8.72
C ARG A 129 -11.20 -6.49 7.28
N GLU A 130 -11.39 -5.60 6.31
CA GLU A 130 -11.38 -5.92 4.88
C GLU A 130 -9.99 -6.43 4.45
N LEU A 131 -8.90 -5.79 4.92
CA LEU A 131 -7.56 -6.27 4.65
C LEU A 131 -7.31 -7.64 5.29
N GLY A 132 -7.76 -7.86 6.52
CA GLY A 132 -7.67 -9.17 7.18
C GLY A 132 -8.37 -10.25 6.38
N THR A 133 -9.62 -10.03 5.99
CA THR A 133 -10.40 -10.97 5.17
C THR A 133 -9.73 -11.22 3.82
N PHE A 134 -9.30 -10.16 3.14
CA PHE A 134 -8.60 -10.27 1.86
C PHE A 134 -7.33 -11.12 1.97
N MET A 135 -6.52 -10.89 3.03
CA MET A 135 -5.30 -11.68 3.25
C MET A 135 -5.59 -13.16 3.52
N ASP A 136 -6.68 -13.49 4.22
CA ASP A 136 -7.09 -14.87 4.46
C ASP A 136 -7.61 -15.55 3.17
N GLU A 137 -8.22 -14.78 2.26
CA GLU A 137 -8.73 -15.27 0.97
C GLU A 137 -7.64 -15.47 -0.10
N LEU A 138 -6.45 -14.89 0.09
CA LEU A 138 -5.32 -15.04 -0.84
C LEU A 138 -4.72 -16.46 -0.77
N SER A 139 -5.42 -17.42 -1.35
CA SER A 139 -5.00 -18.83 -1.42
C SER A 139 -5.03 -19.39 -2.85
N VAL A 140 -5.29 -18.56 -3.85
CA VAL A 140 -5.41 -18.98 -5.25
C VAL A 140 -4.04 -19.33 -5.83
N GLY A 141 -3.85 -20.59 -6.19
CA GLY A 141 -2.58 -21.07 -6.75
C GLY A 141 -1.44 -21.09 -5.74
N LYS A 142 -0.21 -20.95 -6.23
CA LYS A 142 0.99 -20.86 -5.38
C LYS A 142 1.18 -19.40 -4.95
N VAL A 143 0.84 -19.10 -3.71
CA VAL A 143 1.06 -17.75 -3.13
C VAL A 143 2.56 -17.44 -3.06
N PRO A 144 3.03 -16.31 -3.61
CA PRO A 144 4.44 -15.88 -3.52
C PRO A 144 4.90 -15.66 -2.09
N GLU A 145 6.20 -15.84 -1.83
CA GLU A 145 6.78 -15.70 -0.49
C GLU A 145 6.56 -14.30 0.09
N MET A 146 6.79 -13.25 -0.69
CA MET A 146 6.53 -11.86 -0.30
C MET A 146 5.07 -11.65 0.18
N ILE A 147 4.10 -12.28 -0.46
CA ILE A 147 2.68 -12.18 -0.07
C ILE A 147 2.42 -12.97 1.23
N ARG A 148 3.03 -14.17 1.38
CA ARG A 148 2.92 -14.94 2.63
C ARG A 148 3.50 -14.19 3.83
N ASP A 149 4.61 -13.49 3.65
CA ASP A 149 5.21 -12.66 4.69
C ASP A 149 4.27 -11.52 5.10
N MET A 150 3.60 -10.89 4.12
CA MET A 150 2.58 -9.88 4.40
C MET A 150 1.38 -10.49 5.14
N GLN A 151 0.90 -11.66 4.73
CA GLN A 151 -0.18 -12.38 5.41
C GLN A 151 0.18 -12.66 6.88
N GLN A 152 1.39 -13.14 7.13
CA GLN A 152 1.86 -13.43 8.47
C GLN A 152 1.93 -12.16 9.34
N ARG A 153 2.47 -11.05 8.81
CA ARG A 153 2.53 -9.77 9.53
C ARG A 153 1.15 -9.22 9.85
N VAL A 154 0.21 -9.27 8.90
CA VAL A 154 -1.17 -8.85 9.15
C VAL A 154 -1.81 -9.72 10.21
N LYS A 155 -1.67 -11.04 10.14
CA LYS A 155 -2.20 -11.99 11.13
C LYS A 155 -1.66 -11.71 12.53
N GLU A 156 -0.35 -11.52 12.68
CA GLU A 156 0.29 -11.17 13.95
C GLU A 156 -0.22 -9.83 14.49
N THR A 157 -0.42 -8.86 13.60
CA THR A 157 -0.97 -7.55 13.98
C THR A 157 -2.42 -7.68 14.46
N LEU A 158 -3.25 -8.44 13.74
CA LEU A 158 -4.65 -8.66 14.10
C LEU A 158 -4.81 -9.48 15.41
N ALA A 159 -3.79 -10.24 15.81
CA ALA A 159 -3.79 -10.97 17.09
C ALA A 159 -3.53 -10.06 18.31
N ARG A 160 -3.14 -8.80 18.12
CA ARG A 160 -2.91 -7.85 19.23
C ARG A 160 -4.22 -7.50 19.93
N GLU A 161 -4.12 -7.17 21.22
CA GLU A 161 -5.28 -6.90 22.09
C GLU A 161 -6.23 -5.82 21.53
N GLY A 162 -5.68 -4.68 21.10
CA GLY A 162 -6.48 -3.59 20.54
C GLY A 162 -7.17 -3.94 19.23
N MET A 163 -6.51 -4.74 18.39
CA MET A 163 -7.12 -5.25 17.15
C MET A 163 -8.21 -6.29 17.44
N GLN A 164 -8.00 -7.17 18.41
CA GLN A 164 -9.04 -8.09 18.86
C GLN A 164 -10.23 -7.35 19.50
N TYR A 165 -9.97 -6.26 20.24
CA TYR A 165 -11.03 -5.38 20.72
C TYR A 165 -11.85 -4.79 19.55
N LEU A 166 -11.19 -4.26 18.52
CA LEU A 166 -11.88 -3.80 17.31
C LEU A 166 -12.75 -4.90 16.68
N MET A 167 -12.19 -6.12 16.51
CA MET A 167 -12.92 -7.24 15.90
C MET A 167 -14.13 -7.69 16.72
N SER A 168 -14.09 -7.52 18.04
CA SER A 168 -15.20 -7.85 18.94
C SER A 168 -16.34 -6.82 18.91
N GLN A 169 -16.13 -5.61 18.38
CA GLN A 169 -17.14 -4.56 18.38
C GLN A 169 -18.23 -4.84 17.34
N LYS A 170 -19.45 -5.08 17.82
CA LYS A 170 -20.63 -5.31 16.97
C LYS A 170 -21.42 -4.04 16.66
N LYS A 171 -21.24 -2.99 17.48
CA LYS A 171 -21.97 -1.73 17.33
C LYS A 171 -21.00 -0.59 17.11
N ASP A 172 -21.27 0.21 16.08
CA ASP A 172 -20.61 1.47 15.84
C ASP A 172 -21.37 2.57 16.61
N SER A 173 -20.75 3.07 17.67
CA SER A 173 -21.28 4.16 18.48
C SER A 173 -20.23 5.20 18.76
N PHE A 174 -20.66 6.41 19.13
CA PHE A 174 -19.76 7.49 19.52
C PHE A 174 -18.72 7.01 20.56
N TRP A 175 -19.16 6.34 21.61
CA TRP A 175 -18.28 5.84 22.67
C TRP A 175 -17.33 4.74 22.21
N THR A 176 -17.78 3.87 21.33
CA THR A 176 -16.93 2.85 20.69
C THR A 176 -15.81 3.49 19.90
N ARG A 177 -16.11 4.53 19.12
CA ARG A 177 -15.11 5.26 18.34
C ARG A 177 -14.08 5.97 19.21
N GLU A 178 -14.50 6.63 20.28
CA GLU A 178 -13.60 7.25 21.25
C GLU A 178 -12.69 6.22 21.95
N SER A 179 -13.22 5.03 22.27
CA SER A 179 -12.43 3.94 22.85
C SER A 179 -11.41 3.38 21.83
N LEU A 180 -11.81 3.18 20.57
CA LEU A 180 -10.94 2.70 19.52
C LEU A 180 -9.83 3.71 19.18
N ASP A 181 -10.10 5.03 19.29
CA ASP A 181 -9.10 6.06 19.12
C ASP A 181 -7.92 5.90 20.10
N LEU A 182 -8.20 5.51 21.35
CA LEU A 182 -7.16 5.21 22.34
C LEU A 182 -6.23 4.07 21.94
N TYR A 183 -6.79 3.06 21.27
CA TYR A 183 -5.98 1.97 20.75
C TYR A 183 -5.21 2.40 19.51
N PHE A 184 -5.88 2.96 18.51
CA PHE A 184 -5.30 3.25 17.18
C PHE A 184 -4.17 4.26 17.23
N ARG A 185 -4.34 5.40 17.92
CA ARG A 185 -3.30 6.43 18.06
C ARG A 185 -2.40 6.25 19.27
N GLY A 186 -2.73 5.31 20.13
CA GLY A 186 -1.94 4.99 21.32
C GLY A 186 -1.18 3.69 21.18
N ARG A 187 -1.75 2.62 21.77
CA ARG A 187 -1.08 1.33 21.97
C ARG A 187 -0.82 0.57 20.67
N GLU A 188 -1.71 0.70 19.69
CA GLU A 188 -1.69 -0.05 18.43
C GLU A 188 -1.24 0.78 17.23
N LEU A 189 -0.69 1.99 17.45
CA LEU A 189 -0.27 2.86 16.35
C LEU A 189 0.71 2.17 15.39
N ASP A 190 1.67 1.40 15.92
CA ASP A 190 2.61 0.65 15.09
C ASP A 190 1.91 -0.49 14.33
N GLY A 191 0.91 -1.12 14.93
CA GLY A 191 0.07 -2.11 14.25
C GLY A 191 -0.76 -1.48 13.12
N VAL A 192 -1.32 -0.30 13.34
CA VAL A 192 -2.03 0.47 12.30
C VAL A 192 -1.09 0.82 11.15
N ARG A 193 0.14 1.24 11.44
CA ARG A 193 1.15 1.50 10.40
C ARG A 193 1.47 0.25 9.58
N VAL A 194 1.66 -0.90 10.23
CA VAL A 194 1.86 -2.18 9.51
C VAL A 194 0.71 -2.50 8.56
N ILE A 195 -0.54 -2.25 8.98
CA ILE A 195 -1.73 -2.44 8.14
C ILE A 195 -1.69 -1.50 6.92
N LEU A 196 -1.42 -0.21 7.13
CA LEU A 196 -1.35 0.77 6.03
C LEU A 196 -0.19 0.50 5.09
N ASP A 197 1.00 0.21 5.60
CA ASP A 197 2.17 -0.12 4.77
C ASP A 197 1.92 -1.37 3.92
N THR A 198 1.23 -2.36 4.49
CA THR A 198 0.82 -3.56 3.74
C THR A 198 -0.19 -3.22 2.65
N LEU A 199 -1.20 -2.41 2.95
CA LEU A 199 -2.17 -1.94 1.97
C LEU A 199 -1.49 -1.21 0.81
N TYR A 200 -0.61 -0.24 1.11
CA TYR A 200 0.10 0.54 0.11
C TYR A 200 0.99 -0.32 -0.78
N MET A 201 1.67 -1.30 -0.18
CA MET A 201 2.47 -2.25 -0.94
C MET A 201 1.60 -3.14 -1.85
N LEU A 202 0.48 -3.67 -1.37
CA LEU A 202 -0.46 -4.45 -2.17
C LEU A 202 -1.04 -3.63 -3.33
N ASP A 203 -1.46 -2.39 -3.07
CA ASP A 203 -1.99 -1.47 -4.08
C ASP A 203 -0.94 -1.18 -5.16
N SER A 204 0.32 -0.93 -4.77
CA SER A 204 1.42 -0.72 -5.71
C SER A 204 1.72 -1.95 -6.57
N LEU A 205 1.81 -3.13 -5.96
CA LEU A 205 2.08 -4.38 -6.69
C LEU A 205 0.92 -4.76 -7.61
N ARG A 206 -0.33 -4.52 -7.17
CA ARG A 206 -1.53 -4.72 -7.99
C ARG A 206 -1.53 -3.79 -9.21
N SER A 207 -1.25 -2.49 -9.00
CA SER A 207 -1.13 -1.50 -10.06
C SER A 207 -0.13 -1.94 -11.13
N LEU A 208 1.09 -2.30 -10.71
CA LEU A 208 2.13 -2.79 -11.61
C LEU A 208 1.71 -4.08 -12.35
N GLY A 209 1.07 -5.00 -11.66
CA GLY A 209 0.64 -6.26 -12.24
C GLY A 209 -0.52 -6.12 -13.25
N THR A 210 -1.46 -5.23 -12.97
CA THR A 210 -2.58 -4.93 -13.87
C THR A 210 -2.06 -4.24 -15.13
N MET A 211 -1.22 -3.22 -14.97
CA MET A 211 -0.59 -2.53 -16.09
C MET A 211 0.23 -3.48 -16.97
N ALA A 212 1.06 -4.34 -16.36
CA ALA A 212 1.83 -5.33 -17.11
C ALA A 212 0.95 -6.29 -17.92
N LYS A 213 -0.20 -6.67 -17.39
CA LYS A 213 -1.18 -7.51 -18.06
C LYS A 213 -1.86 -6.77 -19.21
N ASP A 214 -2.33 -5.55 -18.96
CA ASP A 214 -3.11 -4.76 -19.93
C ASP A 214 -2.24 -4.33 -21.13
N GLU A 215 -0.97 -4.01 -20.89
CA GLU A 215 0.00 -3.64 -21.94
C GLU A 215 0.74 -4.87 -22.54
N GLY A 216 0.43 -6.09 -22.10
CA GLY A 216 1.09 -7.30 -22.57
C GLY A 216 2.58 -7.37 -22.28
N LEU A 217 3.04 -6.75 -21.18
CA LEU A 217 4.45 -6.74 -20.80
C LEU A 217 4.90 -8.11 -20.26
N THR A 218 6.16 -8.44 -20.50
CA THR A 218 6.77 -9.68 -20.04
C THR A 218 7.65 -9.44 -18.80
N PHE A 219 7.75 -10.47 -17.97
CA PHE A 219 8.63 -10.42 -16.79
C PHE A 219 10.01 -10.99 -17.14
N PRO A 220 11.10 -10.41 -16.60
CA PRO A 220 12.45 -10.87 -16.87
C PRO A 220 12.69 -12.29 -16.34
N ILE A 221 13.49 -13.07 -17.07
CA ILE A 221 13.98 -14.39 -16.67
C ILE A 221 15.43 -14.24 -16.25
N PHE A 222 15.73 -14.57 -15.00
CA PHE A 222 17.10 -14.52 -14.47
C PHE A 222 17.79 -15.87 -14.63
N THR A 223 18.83 -15.93 -15.45
CA THR A 223 19.69 -17.10 -15.65
C THR A 223 20.96 -16.94 -14.80
N GLY A 224 21.31 -17.96 -14.00
CA GLY A 224 22.35 -17.84 -12.97
C GLY A 224 23.80 -17.88 -13.45
N SER A 225 24.07 -18.12 -14.74
CA SER A 225 25.42 -18.47 -15.22
C SER A 225 26.07 -17.50 -16.20
N GLU A 226 25.36 -16.58 -16.79
CA GLU A 226 25.90 -15.71 -17.83
C GLU A 226 25.67 -14.23 -17.52
N ARG A 227 26.73 -13.42 -17.70
CA ARG A 227 26.64 -11.95 -17.63
C ARG A 227 26.14 -11.40 -18.99
N ARG A 228 24.98 -11.87 -19.43
CA ARG A 228 24.36 -11.44 -20.68
C ARG A 228 22.96 -10.90 -20.40
N VAL A 229 22.62 -9.83 -21.11
CA VAL A 229 21.25 -9.33 -21.21
C VAL A 229 20.80 -9.65 -22.63
N ARG A 230 19.67 -10.35 -22.75
CA ARG A 230 19.01 -10.60 -24.05
C ARG A 230 17.60 -10.07 -23.94
N ILE A 231 17.22 -9.21 -24.84
CA ILE A 231 15.88 -8.64 -24.90
C ILE A 231 15.33 -8.91 -26.31
N GLU A 232 14.19 -9.58 -26.37
CA GLU A 232 13.48 -9.83 -27.63
C GLU A 232 12.29 -8.88 -27.72
N GLY A 233 12.18 -8.19 -28.86
CA GLY A 233 11.09 -7.28 -29.12
C GLY A 233 11.09 -6.02 -28.27
N LEU A 234 12.26 -5.46 -27.93
CA LEU A 234 12.39 -4.18 -27.21
C LEU A 234 11.73 -3.04 -28.01
N TYR A 235 10.90 -2.26 -27.35
CA TYR A 235 10.27 -1.07 -27.91
C TYR A 235 10.08 0.02 -26.88
N HIS A 236 9.92 1.25 -27.33
CA HIS A 236 9.68 2.40 -26.47
C HIS A 236 8.17 2.54 -26.19
N LEU A 237 7.78 2.56 -24.89
CA LEU A 237 6.37 2.54 -24.45
C LEU A 237 5.52 3.73 -24.97
N PHE A 238 6.16 4.86 -25.31
CA PHE A 238 5.46 6.09 -25.71
C PHE A 238 5.26 6.24 -27.22
N LEU A 239 5.75 5.28 -28.01
CA LEU A 239 5.55 5.30 -29.46
C LEU A 239 4.22 4.61 -29.82
N GLU A 240 3.38 5.27 -30.64
CA GLU A 240 2.10 4.72 -31.10
C GLU A 240 2.25 3.46 -31.96
N ASN A 241 3.31 3.39 -32.78
CA ASN A 241 3.61 2.25 -33.64
C ASN A 241 5.08 1.86 -33.52
N PRO A 242 5.50 1.25 -32.40
CA PRO A 242 6.88 0.97 -32.16
C PRO A 242 7.43 -0.13 -33.05
N VAL A 243 8.61 0.07 -33.62
CA VAL A 243 9.39 -0.99 -34.26
C VAL A 243 10.10 -1.77 -33.15
N LYS A 244 9.83 -3.06 -33.07
CA LYS A 244 10.44 -3.96 -32.09
C LYS A 244 11.83 -4.37 -32.54
N ASN A 245 12.82 -4.29 -31.63
CA ASN A 245 14.21 -4.65 -31.87
C ASN A 245 14.67 -5.72 -30.87
N ASP A 246 15.57 -6.59 -31.29
CA ASP A 246 16.22 -7.57 -30.45
C ASP A 246 17.62 -7.07 -30.03
N VAL A 247 17.99 -7.23 -28.78
CA VAL A 247 19.27 -6.79 -28.19
C VAL A 247 19.93 -7.93 -27.43
#